data_105d500fa8bcaf795a0c2aa8d901f28a
#
_entry.id   105d500fa8bcaf795a0c2aa8d901f28a
#
_cell.length_a   1.000
_cell.length_b   1.000
_cell.length_c   1.000
_cell.angle_alpha   90.00
_cell.angle_beta   90.00
_cell.angle_gamma   90.00
#
_symmetry.space_group_name_H-M   'P 1'
#
loop_
_entity.id
_entity.type
_entity.pdbx_description
1 polymer ?
#
loop_
_entity_poly.entity_id
_entity_poly.type
_entity_poly.pdbx_seq_one_letter_code
_entity_poly.pdbx_strand_id
1 'polypeptide(L)'
;MVPVRIAEAEFYAEEGAAEAAAGKRKNASEDVVEASVVTDGELVADALELMARDGKVSVSFQCECSLPFLVLQLKDIGRFCSIEVTAESRGGEEHTLVYSSRATLARVGRTKATMPLMLSSGWNYLCLDVEDALHLAFGASLAVTTCVTVRSSCRLARVFFQDKRYEDRELPDFLRVLQ
;
A
#
# COMPACT_ATOMS: atom_id res chain seq x y z
N MET A 1 18.46 -3.38 8.91
CA MET A 1 17.52 -2.69 7.99
C MET A 1 17.80 -3.21 6.59
N VAL A 2 16.89 -3.98 6.02
CA VAL A 2 17.02 -4.48 4.64
C VAL A 2 16.09 -3.59 3.82
N PRO A 3 16.61 -2.67 2.99
CA PRO A 3 15.75 -1.97 2.06
C PRO A 3 15.14 -3.00 1.12
N VAL A 4 13.82 -3.01 0.97
CA VAL A 4 13.19 -3.74 -0.13
C VAL A 4 13.81 -3.17 -1.40
N ARG A 5 14.65 -3.94 -2.07
CA ARG A 5 15.11 -3.57 -3.41
C ARG A 5 13.87 -3.52 -4.26
N ILE A 6 13.60 -2.34 -4.84
CA ILE A 6 12.62 -2.17 -5.90
C ILE A 6 13.22 -2.87 -7.13
N ALA A 7 13.15 -4.19 -7.13
CA ALA A 7 13.44 -5.02 -8.27
C ALA A 7 12.06 -5.47 -8.78
N GLU A 8 11.65 -4.88 -9.88
CA GLU A 8 10.43 -5.19 -10.62
C GLU A 8 9.11 -4.78 -9.91
N ALA A 9 8.74 -3.50 -10.02
CA ALA A 9 7.37 -3.08 -9.80
C ALA A 9 6.55 -3.55 -11.02
N GLU A 10 5.75 -4.59 -10.85
CA GLU A 10 4.74 -4.94 -11.86
C GLU A 10 3.57 -3.97 -11.73
N PHE A 11 3.34 -3.17 -12.76
CA PHE A 11 2.19 -2.28 -12.84
C PHE A 11 1.01 -3.06 -13.39
N TYR A 12 0.00 -3.31 -12.55
CA TYR A 12 -1.28 -3.83 -13.01
C TYR A 12 -2.28 -2.69 -13.11
N ALA A 13 -2.55 -2.23 -14.32
CA ALA A 13 -3.81 -1.59 -14.65
C ALA A 13 -4.81 -2.72 -14.91
N GLU A 14 -5.79 -2.94 -14.06
CA GLU A 14 -6.91 -3.81 -14.42
C GLU A 14 -7.66 -3.12 -15.55
N GLU A 15 -7.44 -3.55 -16.78
CA GLU A 15 -8.32 -3.26 -17.90
C GLU A 15 -9.67 -3.88 -17.56
N GLY A 16 -10.58 -3.05 -17.07
CA GLY A 16 -11.96 -3.44 -16.83
C GLY A 16 -12.57 -3.89 -18.14
N ALA A 17 -13.08 -5.12 -18.15
CA ALA A 17 -13.77 -5.80 -19.21
C ALA A 17 -14.59 -4.85 -20.12
N ALA A 18 -14.01 -4.44 -21.22
CA ALA A 18 -14.67 -3.74 -22.31
C ALA A 18 -15.08 -4.77 -23.37
N GLU A 19 -16.06 -5.63 -23.03
CA GLU A 19 -16.85 -6.33 -24.02
C GLU A 19 -18.24 -6.65 -23.45
N ALA A 20 -19.14 -5.70 -23.59
CA ALA A 20 -20.56 -5.87 -23.87
C ALA A 20 -21.30 -4.53 -23.72
N ALA A 21 -21.47 -3.78 -24.78
CA ALA A 21 -22.68 -3.08 -25.16
C ALA A 21 -22.35 -1.92 -26.11
N ALA A 22 -22.44 -2.19 -27.37
CA ALA A 22 -22.68 -1.18 -28.39
C ALA A 22 -24.02 -0.48 -28.07
N GLY A 23 -23.97 0.85 -27.85
CA GLY A 23 -25.17 1.67 -27.84
C GLY A 23 -25.32 2.58 -26.65
N LYS A 24 -24.73 3.74 -26.71
CA LYS A 24 -25.19 5.10 -26.44
C LYS A 24 -24.04 6.02 -26.07
N ARG A 25 -23.74 6.92 -26.98
CA ARG A 25 -22.86 8.06 -26.71
C ARG A 25 -23.44 8.88 -25.56
N LYS A 26 -22.76 8.88 -24.43
CA LYS A 26 -22.81 9.96 -23.43
C LYS A 26 -21.38 10.43 -23.25
N ASN A 27 -21.19 11.75 -23.25
CA ASN A 27 -19.92 12.41 -23.01
C ASN A 27 -19.29 11.86 -21.72
N ALA A 28 -18.40 10.90 -21.87
CA ALA A 28 -17.56 10.40 -20.79
C ALA A 28 -16.41 11.42 -20.68
N SER A 29 -16.34 12.14 -19.58
CA SER A 29 -15.07 12.69 -19.13
C SER A 29 -14.13 11.49 -18.99
N GLU A 30 -13.05 11.47 -19.77
CA GLU A 30 -12.02 10.43 -19.73
C GLU A 30 -11.61 10.21 -18.26
N ASP A 31 -11.85 9.01 -17.75
CA ASP A 31 -11.36 8.61 -16.45
C ASP A 31 -9.84 8.47 -16.56
N VAL A 32 -9.11 9.46 -16.05
CA VAL A 32 -7.66 9.42 -16.02
C VAL A 32 -7.27 8.34 -15.01
N VAL A 33 -6.86 7.21 -15.56
CA VAL A 33 -6.23 6.10 -14.84
C VAL A 33 -4.75 6.22 -15.12
N GLU A 34 -3.97 6.67 -14.15
CA GLU A 34 -2.57 6.97 -14.38
C GLU A 34 -1.69 6.57 -13.20
N ALA A 35 -0.57 5.90 -13.51
CA ALA A 35 0.55 5.75 -12.62
C ALA A 35 1.75 6.46 -13.26
N SER A 36 2.28 7.47 -12.58
CA SER A 36 3.38 8.29 -13.10
C SER A 36 4.39 8.64 -12.02
N VAL A 37 5.64 8.85 -12.43
CA VAL A 37 6.66 9.40 -11.54
C VAL A 37 6.55 10.92 -11.56
N VAL A 38 6.42 11.52 -10.37
CA VAL A 38 6.31 12.98 -10.20
C VAL A 38 7.34 13.46 -9.19
N THR A 39 7.92 14.63 -9.44
CA THR A 39 8.76 15.30 -8.44
C THR A 39 7.86 16.01 -7.43
N ASP A 40 7.87 15.58 -6.17
CA ASP A 40 7.08 16.24 -5.11
C ASP A 40 7.87 17.35 -4.45
N GLY A 41 7.30 18.57 -4.43
CA GLY A 41 8.00 19.76 -3.94
C GLY A 41 8.22 19.77 -2.42
N GLU A 42 7.44 19.03 -1.64
CA GLU A 42 7.63 18.91 -0.18
C GLU A 42 8.71 17.90 0.16
N LEU A 43 8.79 16.82 -0.62
CA LEU A 43 9.80 15.77 -0.43
C LEU A 43 11.15 16.11 -1.07
N VAL A 44 11.13 17.03 -2.05
CA VAL A 44 12.29 17.37 -2.92
C VAL A 44 12.89 16.11 -3.58
N ALA A 45 12.04 15.13 -3.88
CA ALA A 45 12.39 13.85 -4.47
C ALA A 45 11.26 13.33 -5.36
N ASP A 46 11.58 12.31 -6.15
CA ASP A 46 10.60 11.64 -6.99
C ASP A 46 9.70 10.70 -6.16
N ALA A 47 8.42 10.70 -6.51
CA ALA A 47 7.41 9.82 -5.93
C ALA A 47 6.56 9.20 -7.05
N LEU A 48 6.08 7.99 -6.83
CA LEU A 48 5.11 7.35 -7.68
C LEU A 48 3.71 7.89 -7.34
N GLU A 49 3.08 8.58 -8.28
CA GLU A 49 1.70 9.03 -8.16
C GLU A 49 0.76 7.98 -8.76
N LEU A 50 -0.18 7.52 -7.95
CA LEU A 50 -1.25 6.62 -8.35
C LEU A 50 -2.55 7.39 -8.37
N MET A 51 -3.16 7.58 -9.54
CA MET A 51 -4.39 8.36 -9.71
C MET A 51 -5.47 7.52 -10.38
N ALA A 52 -6.58 7.31 -9.68
CA ALA A 52 -7.80 6.77 -10.26
C ALA A 52 -9.03 7.19 -9.46
N ARG A 53 -10.17 7.30 -10.11
CA ARG A 53 -11.43 7.61 -9.41
C ARG A 53 -11.93 6.45 -8.55
N ASP A 54 -11.72 5.22 -8.98
CA ASP A 54 -12.35 4.02 -8.42
C ASP A 54 -11.40 3.06 -7.73
N GLY A 55 -10.15 3.46 -7.46
CA GLY A 55 -9.14 2.58 -6.85
C GLY A 55 -8.65 1.45 -7.77
N LYS A 56 -8.76 1.65 -9.09
CA LYS A 56 -8.37 0.64 -10.10
C LYS A 56 -6.88 0.62 -10.43
N VAL A 57 -6.13 1.65 -10.04
CA VAL A 57 -4.68 1.67 -10.20
C VAL A 57 -4.04 1.12 -8.95
N SER A 58 -3.11 0.21 -9.10
CA SER A 58 -2.33 -0.34 -8.00
C SER A 58 -0.91 -0.60 -8.44
N VAL A 59 0.00 -0.61 -7.47
CA VAL A 59 1.36 -1.11 -7.61
C VAL A 59 1.56 -2.23 -6.61
N SER A 60 2.12 -3.35 -7.05
CA SER A 60 2.42 -4.50 -6.20
C SER A 60 3.93 -4.72 -6.13
N PHE A 61 4.41 -4.97 -4.93
CA PHE A 61 5.80 -5.28 -4.63
C PHE A 61 5.88 -6.71 -4.13
N GLN A 62 6.39 -7.60 -4.96
CA GLN A 62 6.70 -8.97 -4.54
C GLN A 62 7.92 -8.95 -3.64
N CYS A 63 7.84 -9.66 -2.54
CA CYS A 63 8.92 -9.70 -1.55
C CYS A 63 8.93 -11.05 -0.82
N GLU A 64 10.02 -11.35 -0.15
CA GLU A 64 10.14 -12.42 0.83
C GLU A 64 10.82 -11.81 2.07
N CYS A 65 10.01 -11.26 2.97
CA CYS A 65 10.53 -10.53 4.12
C CYS A 65 9.91 -11.03 5.43
N SER A 66 10.75 -11.46 6.36
CA SER A 66 10.34 -11.93 7.69
C SER A 66 10.40 -10.84 8.77
N LEU A 67 10.74 -9.59 8.39
CA LEU A 67 10.76 -8.48 9.34
C LEU A 67 9.32 -8.05 9.68
N PRO A 68 9.03 -7.79 10.97
CA PRO A 68 7.65 -7.60 11.42
C PRO A 68 7.03 -6.25 11.06
N PHE A 69 7.83 -5.22 10.82
CA PHE A 69 7.31 -3.88 10.58
C PHE A 69 7.45 -3.49 9.12
N LEU A 70 6.33 -3.26 8.45
CA LEU A 70 6.25 -2.68 7.12
C LEU A 70 6.11 -1.16 7.24
N VAL A 71 6.97 -0.43 6.57
CA VAL A 71 6.93 1.02 6.52
C VAL A 71 6.60 1.50 5.11
N LEU A 72 5.64 2.41 5.03
CA LEU A 72 5.29 3.12 3.81
C LEU A 72 5.40 4.63 4.06
N GLN A 73 6.07 5.32 3.15
CA GLN A 73 6.08 6.77 3.08
C GLN A 73 5.16 7.19 1.95
N LEU A 74 3.96 7.62 2.30
CA LEU A 74 2.93 7.96 1.33
C LEU A 74 2.27 9.30 1.65
N LYS A 75 1.87 10.01 0.59
CA LYS A 75 1.13 11.27 0.69
C LYS A 75 -0.35 11.03 0.46
N ASP A 76 -1.16 11.45 1.43
CA ASP A 76 -2.60 11.54 1.23
C ASP A 76 -2.93 12.71 0.30
N ILE A 77 -3.70 12.45 -0.73
CA ILE A 77 -4.19 13.44 -1.70
C ILE A 77 -5.71 13.64 -1.60
N GLY A 78 -6.30 13.27 -0.45
CA GLY A 78 -7.72 13.45 -0.16
C GLY A 78 -8.65 12.51 -0.94
N ARG A 79 -8.15 11.35 -1.36
CA ARG A 79 -8.91 10.35 -2.13
C ARG A 79 -8.78 8.97 -1.50
N PHE A 80 -9.53 8.01 -2.04
CA PHE A 80 -9.45 6.61 -1.62
C PHE A 80 -8.04 6.05 -1.80
N CYS A 81 -7.51 5.45 -0.74
CA CYS A 81 -6.27 4.71 -0.74
C CYS A 81 -6.43 3.44 0.09
N SER A 82 -5.80 2.36 -0.32
CA SER A 82 -5.67 1.16 0.49
C SER A 82 -4.32 0.48 0.29
N ILE A 83 -3.89 -0.21 1.35
CA ILE A 83 -2.67 -1.00 1.37
C ILE A 83 -3.09 -2.43 1.68
N GLU A 84 -2.67 -3.36 0.84
CA GLU A 84 -2.93 -4.78 1.02
C GLU A 84 -1.59 -5.49 1.25
N VAL A 85 -1.50 -6.27 2.31
CA VAL A 85 -0.31 -7.01 2.70
C VAL A 85 -0.67 -8.49 2.71
N THR A 86 -0.02 -9.26 1.85
CA THR A 86 -0.15 -10.71 1.82
C THR A 86 1.04 -11.33 2.57
N ALA A 87 0.74 -12.21 3.48
CA ALA A 87 1.74 -12.85 4.33
C ALA A 87 1.42 -14.32 4.56
N GLU A 88 2.45 -15.14 4.61
CA GLU A 88 2.37 -16.53 5.02
C GLU A 88 2.65 -16.64 6.51
N SER A 89 1.82 -17.41 7.20
CA SER A 89 2.01 -17.73 8.60
C SER A 89 2.99 -18.89 8.77
N ARG A 90 3.54 -19.05 9.99
CA ARG A 90 4.38 -20.21 10.32
C ARG A 90 3.62 -21.55 10.22
N GLY A 91 2.30 -21.50 10.16
CA GLY A 91 1.46 -22.66 9.88
C GLY A 91 1.31 -23.00 8.40
N GLY A 92 1.89 -22.20 7.50
CA GLY A 92 1.80 -22.38 6.04
C GLY A 92 0.47 -21.88 5.44
N GLU A 93 -0.32 -21.10 6.18
CA GLU A 93 -1.53 -20.49 5.66
C GLU A 93 -1.25 -19.06 5.19
N GLU A 94 -1.80 -18.71 4.03
CA GLU A 94 -1.74 -17.36 3.49
C GLU A 94 -2.87 -16.50 4.07
N HIS A 95 -2.51 -15.31 4.52
CA HIS A 95 -3.41 -14.30 5.06
C HIS A 95 -3.23 -12.96 4.37
N THR A 96 -4.30 -12.20 4.25
CA THR A 96 -4.30 -10.87 3.67
C THR A 96 -4.80 -9.83 4.68
N LEU A 97 -3.98 -8.83 4.96
CA LEU A 97 -4.31 -7.66 5.76
C LEU A 97 -4.59 -6.48 4.82
N VAL A 98 -5.76 -5.88 4.91
CA VAL A 98 -6.16 -4.72 4.09
C VAL A 98 -6.36 -3.51 4.99
N TYR A 99 -5.56 -2.49 4.80
CA TYR A 99 -5.73 -1.18 5.42
C TYR A 99 -6.41 -0.26 4.42
N SER A 100 -7.58 0.30 4.75
CA SER A 100 -8.39 1.06 3.80
C SER A 100 -8.90 2.36 4.40
N SER A 101 -8.73 3.46 3.67
CA SER A 101 -9.25 4.78 4.09
C SER A 101 -10.79 4.87 4.07
N ARG A 102 -11.48 3.90 3.48
CA ARG A 102 -12.95 3.78 3.52
C ARG A 102 -13.45 2.90 4.66
N ALA A 103 -12.60 2.11 5.28
CA ALA A 103 -13.00 1.28 6.39
C ALA A 103 -13.12 2.13 7.66
N THR A 104 -14.25 2.03 8.34
CA THR A 104 -14.50 2.71 9.63
C THR A 104 -14.34 1.75 10.82
N LEU A 105 -14.47 0.46 10.58
CA LEU A 105 -14.36 -0.61 11.57
C LEU A 105 -13.53 -1.77 11.00
N ALA A 106 -12.82 -2.43 11.89
CA ALA A 106 -12.12 -3.67 11.54
C ALA A 106 -13.13 -4.79 11.23
N ARG A 107 -12.86 -5.56 10.19
CA ARG A 107 -13.62 -6.74 9.80
C ARG A 107 -12.65 -7.88 9.57
N VAL A 108 -12.86 -8.98 10.27
CA VAL A 108 -11.99 -10.16 10.17
C VAL A 108 -12.79 -11.30 9.56
N GLY A 109 -12.30 -11.83 8.45
CA GLY A 109 -12.75 -13.06 7.81
C GLY A 109 -11.82 -14.21 8.13
N ARG A 110 -11.91 -15.31 7.38
CA ARG A 110 -11.08 -16.49 7.61
C ARG A 110 -9.60 -16.25 7.30
N THR A 111 -9.31 -15.65 6.16
CA THR A 111 -7.93 -15.41 5.65
C THR A 111 -7.70 -13.95 5.28
N LYS A 112 -8.72 -13.10 5.39
CA LYS A 112 -8.64 -11.68 5.05
C LYS A 112 -9.20 -10.83 6.16
N ALA A 113 -8.41 -9.84 6.62
CA ALA A 113 -8.85 -8.83 7.56
C ALA A 113 -8.78 -7.44 6.92
N THR A 114 -9.80 -6.62 7.15
CA THR A 114 -9.83 -5.23 6.70
C THR A 114 -9.83 -4.32 7.91
N MET A 115 -8.94 -3.34 7.92
CA MET A 115 -8.73 -2.40 9.01
C MET A 115 -8.82 -0.96 8.52
N PRO A 116 -9.23 0.00 9.37
CA PRO A 116 -9.17 1.40 9.05
C PRO A 116 -7.73 1.86 8.76
N LEU A 117 -7.56 2.66 7.70
CA LEU A 117 -6.33 3.38 7.41
C LEU A 117 -6.55 4.86 7.75
N MET A 118 -5.88 5.34 8.80
CA MET A 118 -5.94 6.73 9.22
C MET A 118 -4.74 7.47 8.64
N LEU A 119 -5.00 8.44 7.77
CA LEU A 119 -3.98 9.29 7.15
C LEU A 119 -4.19 10.74 7.58
N SER A 120 -3.09 11.42 7.85
CA SER A 120 -3.06 12.87 7.96
C SER A 120 -2.93 13.48 6.56
N SER A 121 -3.40 14.72 6.37
CA SER A 121 -3.18 15.44 5.12
C SER A 121 -1.69 15.58 4.83
N GLY A 122 -1.27 15.36 3.58
CA GLY A 122 0.12 15.42 3.17
C GLY A 122 0.89 14.10 3.41
N TRP A 123 2.21 14.21 3.62
CA TRP A 123 3.08 13.06 3.80
C TRP A 123 2.87 12.35 5.13
N ASN A 124 2.79 11.03 5.07
CA ASN A 124 2.61 10.14 6.20
C ASN A 124 3.76 9.12 6.26
N TYR A 125 4.27 8.89 7.46
CA TYR A 125 5.13 7.77 7.82
C TYR A 125 4.27 6.70 8.48
N LEU A 126 3.90 5.67 7.72
CA LEU A 126 3.10 4.56 8.21
C LEU A 126 4.03 3.41 8.61
N CYS A 127 3.94 2.99 9.85
CA CYS A 127 4.65 1.82 10.34
C CYS A 127 3.61 0.78 10.78
N LEU A 128 3.38 -0.23 9.95
CA LEU A 128 2.42 -1.30 10.15
C LEU A 128 3.11 -2.50 10.80
N ASP A 129 2.63 -2.92 11.96
CA ASP A 129 3.08 -4.14 12.63
C ASP A 129 2.32 -5.33 12.03
N VAL A 130 2.97 -6.02 11.09
CA VAL A 130 2.37 -7.15 10.37
C VAL A 130 2.24 -8.37 11.26
N GLU A 131 3.22 -8.62 12.14
CA GLU A 131 3.20 -9.73 13.10
C GLU A 131 2.02 -9.60 14.06
N ASP A 132 1.90 -8.43 14.71
CA ASP A 132 0.82 -8.17 15.67
C ASP A 132 -0.55 -8.17 14.97
N ALA A 133 -0.66 -7.59 13.77
CA ALA A 133 -1.90 -7.60 13.00
C ALA A 133 -2.35 -9.02 12.62
N LEU A 134 -1.43 -9.91 12.22
CA LEU A 134 -1.73 -11.32 11.95
C LEU A 134 -2.17 -12.05 13.22
N HIS A 135 -1.47 -11.79 14.33
CA HIS A 135 -1.80 -12.40 15.60
C HIS A 135 -3.19 -11.98 16.09
N LEU A 136 -3.49 -10.69 16.06
CA LEU A 136 -4.80 -10.16 16.48
C LEU A 136 -5.96 -10.61 15.58
N ALA A 137 -5.73 -10.68 14.27
CA ALA A 137 -6.77 -11.02 13.31
C ALA A 137 -7.02 -12.53 13.22
N PHE A 138 -5.96 -13.35 13.24
CA PHE A 138 -6.05 -14.76 12.89
C PHE A 138 -5.46 -15.70 13.94
N GLY A 139 -4.84 -15.18 15.03
CA GLY A 139 -4.08 -15.97 15.99
C GLY A 139 -2.82 -16.60 15.38
N ALA A 140 -2.35 -16.07 14.25
CA ALA A 140 -1.25 -16.62 13.47
C ALA A 140 0.04 -15.85 13.73
N SER A 141 1.19 -16.50 13.59
CA SER A 141 2.51 -15.87 13.66
C SER A 141 3.09 -15.71 12.26
N LEU A 142 3.73 -14.57 11.98
CA LEU A 142 4.35 -14.26 10.70
C LEU A 142 5.51 -15.23 10.41
N ALA A 143 5.51 -15.83 9.22
CA ALA A 143 6.69 -16.44 8.65
C ALA A 143 7.37 -15.47 7.68
N VAL A 144 6.60 -14.98 6.70
CA VAL A 144 7.11 -14.11 5.64
C VAL A 144 5.99 -13.26 5.05
N THR A 145 6.27 -11.99 4.77
CA THR A 145 5.43 -11.16 3.89
C THR A 145 5.83 -11.44 2.45
N THR A 146 4.86 -11.79 1.61
CA THR A 146 5.08 -12.20 0.21
C THR A 146 4.75 -11.10 -0.79
N CYS A 147 3.79 -10.23 -0.46
CA CYS A 147 3.39 -9.15 -1.36
C CYS A 147 2.86 -7.95 -0.58
N VAL A 148 3.18 -6.76 -1.09
CA VAL A 148 2.57 -5.50 -0.64
C VAL A 148 1.96 -4.81 -1.84
N THR A 149 0.66 -4.52 -1.81
CA THR A 149 -0.05 -3.82 -2.88
C THR A 149 -0.58 -2.48 -2.36
N VAL A 150 -0.24 -1.40 -3.03
CA VAL A 150 -0.78 -0.07 -2.76
C VAL A 150 -1.76 0.30 -3.88
N ARG A 151 -3.00 0.61 -3.50
CA ARG A 151 -4.06 0.99 -4.44
C ARG A 151 -4.36 2.47 -4.33
N SER A 152 -4.62 3.08 -5.48
CA SER A 152 -4.87 4.52 -5.65
C SER A 152 -6.01 5.07 -4.78
N SER A 153 -5.98 6.33 -4.47
CA SER A 153 -5.12 7.38 -5.04
C SER A 153 -4.19 7.95 -3.98
N CYS A 154 -2.90 7.92 -4.22
CA CYS A 154 -1.88 8.45 -3.30
C CYS A 154 -0.59 8.74 -4.06
N ARG A 155 0.37 9.40 -3.41
CA ARG A 155 1.78 9.40 -3.85
C ARG A 155 2.58 8.51 -2.92
N LEU A 156 3.41 7.65 -3.49
CA LEU A 156 4.24 6.69 -2.77
C LEU A 156 5.71 7.02 -3.01
N ALA A 157 6.43 7.34 -1.93
CA ALA A 157 7.86 7.62 -2.01
C ALA A 157 8.71 6.38 -1.73
N ARG A 158 8.36 5.62 -0.69
CA ARG A 158 9.15 4.45 -0.27
C ARG A 158 8.27 3.37 0.35
N VAL A 159 8.72 2.14 0.19
CA VAL A 159 8.24 0.94 0.91
C VAL A 159 9.46 0.17 1.40
N PHE A 160 9.51 -0.14 2.69
CA PHE A 160 10.62 -0.92 3.26
C PHE A 160 10.18 -1.63 4.54
N PHE A 161 10.97 -2.59 4.99
CA PHE A 161 10.74 -3.31 6.25
C PHE A 161 11.80 -2.97 7.28
N GLN A 162 11.43 -3.12 8.56
CA GLN A 162 12.34 -2.92 9.69
C GLN A 162 12.09 -3.95 10.79
N ASP A 163 13.12 -4.18 11.60
CA ASP A 163 13.13 -5.17 12.68
C ASP A 163 12.39 -4.69 13.93
N LYS A 164 12.36 -3.40 14.16
CA LYS A 164 11.65 -2.74 15.25
C LYS A 164 11.06 -1.42 14.79
N ARG A 165 10.15 -0.86 15.57
CA ARG A 165 9.58 0.46 15.27
C ARG A 165 10.63 1.53 15.52
N TYR A 166 11.00 2.26 14.46
CA TYR A 166 11.82 3.46 14.52
C TYR A 166 10.96 4.69 14.30
N GLU A 167 11.29 5.78 14.98
CA GLU A 167 10.75 7.09 14.63
C GLU A 167 11.49 7.64 13.41
N ASP A 168 10.85 8.54 12.64
CA ASP A 168 11.44 9.12 11.41
C ASP A 168 12.85 9.71 11.67
N ARG A 169 13.05 10.39 12.81
CA ARG A 169 14.33 10.97 13.24
C ARG A 169 15.44 9.94 13.53
N GLU A 170 15.08 8.69 13.82
CA GLU A 170 16.03 7.61 14.08
C GLU A 170 16.50 6.92 12.80
N LEU A 171 15.84 7.22 11.68
CA LEU A 171 16.17 6.67 10.38
C LEU A 171 17.40 7.36 9.79
N PRO A 172 18.17 6.67 8.94
CA PRO A 172 19.16 7.31 8.09
C PRO A 172 18.55 8.43 7.25
N ASP A 173 19.30 9.49 6.98
CA ASP A 173 18.80 10.70 6.30
C ASP A 173 18.07 10.40 4.97
N PHE A 174 18.56 9.42 4.22
CA PHE A 174 17.95 9.02 2.95
C PHE A 174 16.60 8.29 3.08
N LEU A 175 16.19 7.90 4.29
CA LEU A 175 14.90 7.30 4.59
C LEU A 175 13.95 8.24 5.34
N ARG A 176 14.39 9.44 5.74
CA ARG A 176 13.53 10.41 6.40
C ARG A 176 12.61 11.09 5.40
N VAL A 177 11.38 11.36 5.83
CA VAL A 177 10.36 12.13 5.08
C VAL A 177 10.17 13.50 5.69
N LEU A 178 10.21 13.56 7.03
CA LEU A 178 10.00 14.79 7.77
C LEU A 178 11.37 15.41 8.05
N GLN A 179 11.72 16.46 7.33
CA GLN A 179 12.90 17.29 7.60
C GLN A 179 12.53 18.44 8.51
#